data_6d6b810991d2d2de3425f134ac443fd9
#
_entry.id   6d6b810991d2d2de3425f134ac443fd9
#
_cell.length_a   1.000
_cell.length_b   1.000
_cell.length_c   1.000
_cell.angle_alpha   90.00
_cell.angle_beta   90.00
_cell.angle_gamma   90.00
#
_symmetry.space_group_name_H-M   'P 1'
#
loop_
_entity.id
_entity.type
_entity.pdbx_description
1 polymer ?
#
loop_
_entity_poly.entity_id
_entity_poly.type
_entity_poly.pdbx_seq_one_letter_code
_entity_poly.pdbx_strand_id
1 'polypeptide(L)'
;MPSPFARYLTFVLLALALILPYAVVNHTYPIPTFYAEFTALALYLMVGAGVWLLVRSAGPAVQFASPTVALVPLAFGLLLVVQTIALPVAQPSMNWLGAGYLLAAFMAVHAGYGIARAKLVRTAMVWGAWALVIGGLFAVFCQVIQLLHLEVKVTPLVVAYNVQFDRRPFGNMAQANHLATYIAFATAAALYLVQTRRLNLLLWVVLSAVYSGGLALTVSRGPWLQIAVIVVAGLWMALSATRGVRSEPENGSSGDSGAAVKAGVRDWLVPLVLFAIFVAVNAFVRWANVHYQLQLDQSAADRFKDAGQIAPRIALWRYGWTMFKEHPLLGVGWGDFPIHQFELARALGGVEIANNSHDIFLDLLAKTGVVGCGIVLLGLLAWFVRQLRARHTAERIFGFALIGALVMHALVEYPQQYMFFLLPAMFVFGLLETKPLRFVPSRAAFAAYTVIVFGGIVSLWPVLRDYNRSEVLYYGAHPAQQYADAPSFLFRAWGDYGMATLMPMNAASLSTKLAAHERAIALLPGETVLRRYAVLQALAGNTDGAADTVARLKIFAQELHDWPTQLAALYGLLDNEPTLAGFKADLVKQYGNPPASASDDDDDDSDD
;
A
#
# COMPACT_ATOMS: atom_id res chain seq x y z
N MET A 1 -19.49 -17.43 27.81
CA MET A 1 -19.26 -16.14 27.12
C MET A 1 -17.81 -15.74 27.30
N PRO A 2 -17.16 -15.08 26.34
CA PRO A 2 -15.80 -14.54 26.53
C PRO A 2 -15.74 -13.57 27.73
N SER A 3 -14.59 -13.48 28.40
CA SER A 3 -14.44 -12.56 29.52
C SER A 3 -14.62 -11.09 29.08
N PRO A 4 -15.23 -10.22 29.89
CA PRO A 4 -15.40 -8.80 29.57
C PRO A 4 -14.06 -8.10 29.29
N PHE A 5 -13.03 -8.44 30.05
CA PHE A 5 -11.66 -7.92 29.86
C PHE A 5 -11.10 -8.26 28.47
N ALA A 6 -11.15 -9.56 28.06
CA ALA A 6 -10.66 -9.98 26.75
C ALA A 6 -11.42 -9.28 25.60
N ARG A 7 -12.74 -9.08 25.74
CA ARG A 7 -13.56 -8.34 24.77
C ARG A 7 -13.11 -6.90 24.65
N TYR A 8 -13.04 -6.19 25.77
CA TYR A 8 -12.66 -4.78 25.78
C TYR A 8 -11.25 -4.57 25.22
N LEU A 9 -10.27 -5.34 25.70
CA LEU A 9 -8.89 -5.29 25.23
C LEU A 9 -8.80 -5.51 23.71
N THR A 10 -9.48 -6.55 23.18
CA THR A 10 -9.46 -6.85 21.74
C THR A 10 -9.99 -5.67 20.91
N PHE A 11 -11.08 -5.03 21.34
CA PHE A 11 -11.68 -3.94 20.56
C PHE A 11 -10.93 -2.62 20.71
N VAL A 12 -10.29 -2.34 21.85
CA VAL A 12 -9.36 -1.21 21.98
C VAL A 12 -8.17 -1.39 21.06
N LEU A 13 -7.56 -2.58 21.03
CA LEU A 13 -6.44 -2.87 20.14
C LEU A 13 -6.85 -2.77 18.66
N LEU A 14 -8.05 -3.23 18.30
CA LEU A 14 -8.60 -3.06 16.94
C LEU A 14 -8.78 -1.59 16.59
N ALA A 15 -9.29 -0.76 17.52
CA ALA A 15 -9.45 0.67 17.29
C ALA A 15 -8.09 1.34 17.08
N LEU A 16 -7.09 1.01 17.89
CA LEU A 16 -5.72 1.52 17.73
C LEU A 16 -5.11 1.08 16.38
N ALA A 17 -5.35 -0.17 15.95
CA ALA A 17 -4.86 -0.71 14.68
C ALA A 17 -5.49 -0.02 13.45
N LEU A 18 -6.66 0.60 13.61
CA LEU A 18 -7.34 1.37 12.57
C LEU A 18 -7.04 2.88 12.61
N ILE A 19 -6.28 3.37 13.61
CA ILE A 19 -5.94 4.79 13.75
C ILE A 19 -4.42 5.01 13.64
N LEU A 20 -3.62 4.33 14.47
CA LEU A 20 -2.21 4.67 14.65
C LEU A 20 -1.34 4.47 13.40
N PRO A 21 -1.51 3.42 12.58
CA PRO A 21 -0.69 3.27 11.37
C PRO A 21 -0.83 4.44 10.38
N TYR A 22 -1.99 5.09 10.36
CA TYR A 22 -2.28 6.22 9.47
C TYR A 22 -1.89 7.58 10.08
N ALA A 23 -1.43 7.58 11.33
CA ALA A 23 -0.97 8.76 12.06
C ALA A 23 0.56 8.81 12.21
N VAL A 24 1.29 7.82 11.72
CA VAL A 24 2.76 7.77 11.78
C VAL A 24 3.35 8.92 10.98
N VAL A 25 4.28 9.65 11.59
CA VAL A 25 4.95 10.82 10.99
C VAL A 25 6.38 10.49 10.49
N ASN A 26 6.90 9.33 10.84
CA ASN A 26 8.26 8.94 10.47
C ASN A 26 8.26 8.28 9.08
N HIS A 27 8.78 8.98 8.08
CA HIS A 27 8.88 8.55 6.69
C HIS A 27 10.32 8.59 6.22
N THR A 28 11.18 7.77 6.84
CA THR A 28 12.60 7.68 6.52
C THR A 28 12.89 6.75 5.34
N TYR A 29 13.91 7.08 4.56
CA TYR A 29 14.46 6.16 3.56
C TYR A 29 15.12 4.93 4.23
N PRO A 30 15.17 3.78 3.57
CA PRO A 30 14.82 3.49 2.16
C PRO A 30 13.34 3.18 1.89
N ILE A 31 12.51 2.95 2.92
CA ILE A 31 11.10 2.61 2.75
C ILE A 31 10.25 3.61 3.56
N PRO A 32 9.76 4.70 2.95
CA PRO A 32 9.05 5.75 3.69
C PRO A 32 7.80 5.25 4.43
N THR A 33 7.19 4.14 4.00
CA THR A 33 6.02 3.54 4.66
C THR A 33 6.36 2.55 5.77
N PHE A 34 7.63 2.21 5.98
CA PHE A 34 8.04 1.12 6.88
C PHE A 34 7.45 1.24 8.28
N TYR A 35 7.58 2.39 8.94
CA TYR A 35 7.12 2.56 10.32
C TYR A 35 5.59 2.52 10.43
N ALA A 36 4.85 2.97 9.42
CA ALA A 36 3.40 2.84 9.35
C ALA A 36 2.98 1.36 9.18
N GLU A 37 3.68 0.63 8.32
CA GLU A 37 3.45 -0.80 8.08
C GLU A 37 3.84 -1.66 9.29
N PHE A 38 4.98 -1.36 9.91
CA PHE A 38 5.43 -2.02 11.13
C PHE A 38 4.46 -1.80 12.30
N THR A 39 3.92 -0.58 12.44
CA THR A 39 2.89 -0.25 13.42
C THR A 39 1.61 -1.05 13.16
N ALA A 40 1.19 -1.17 11.90
CA ALA A 40 0.04 -2.00 11.52
C ALA A 40 0.28 -3.48 11.88
N LEU A 41 1.43 -4.03 11.52
CA LEU A 41 1.81 -5.41 11.86
C LEU A 41 1.77 -5.65 13.37
N ALA A 42 2.44 -4.80 14.15
CA ALA A 42 2.51 -4.92 15.60
C ALA A 42 1.11 -4.90 16.24
N LEU A 43 0.26 -3.94 15.84
CA LEU A 43 -1.08 -3.81 16.38
C LEU A 43 -2.00 -4.96 15.95
N TYR A 44 -1.91 -5.45 14.72
CA TYR A 44 -2.69 -6.62 14.30
C TYR A 44 -2.23 -7.91 14.97
N LEU A 45 -0.95 -8.07 15.29
CA LEU A 45 -0.47 -9.16 16.15
C LEU A 45 -1.05 -9.05 17.56
N MET A 46 -1.14 -7.84 18.12
CA MET A 46 -1.78 -7.60 19.43
C MET A 46 -3.30 -7.86 19.37
N VAL A 47 -4.00 -7.47 18.28
CA VAL A 47 -5.39 -7.87 18.02
C VAL A 47 -5.50 -9.40 17.99
N GLY A 48 -4.56 -10.07 17.33
CA GLY A 48 -4.46 -11.52 17.30
C GLY A 48 -4.34 -12.13 18.70
N ALA A 49 -3.50 -11.57 19.57
CA ALA A 49 -3.37 -11.99 20.96
C ALA A 49 -4.65 -11.71 21.77
N GLY A 50 -5.32 -10.59 21.52
CA GLY A 50 -6.62 -10.28 22.10
C GLY A 50 -7.68 -11.32 21.71
N VAL A 51 -7.74 -11.70 20.43
CA VAL A 51 -8.65 -12.77 19.96
C VAL A 51 -8.27 -14.13 20.56
N TRP A 52 -6.98 -14.43 20.71
CA TRP A 52 -6.52 -15.63 21.39
C TRP A 52 -7.05 -15.68 22.84
N LEU A 53 -6.92 -14.59 23.61
CA LEU A 53 -7.49 -14.46 24.97
C LEU A 53 -9.02 -14.62 24.95
N LEU A 54 -9.69 -14.02 23.98
CA LEU A 54 -11.15 -14.08 23.82
C LEU A 54 -11.62 -15.53 23.62
N VAL A 55 -10.97 -16.28 22.75
CA VAL A 55 -11.27 -17.71 22.50
C VAL A 55 -10.97 -18.56 23.73
N ARG A 56 -9.82 -18.36 24.36
CA ARG A 56 -9.43 -19.08 25.60
C ARG A 56 -10.41 -18.85 26.74
N SER A 57 -10.83 -17.60 26.96
CA SER A 57 -11.76 -17.25 28.04
C SER A 57 -13.19 -17.74 27.78
N ALA A 58 -13.57 -17.96 26.53
CA ALA A 58 -14.88 -18.52 26.18
C ALA A 58 -14.94 -20.05 26.38
N GLY A 59 -13.81 -20.71 26.49
CA GLY A 59 -13.74 -22.16 26.64
C GLY A 59 -14.38 -22.92 25.48
N PRO A 60 -15.03 -24.10 25.74
CA PRO A 60 -15.63 -24.91 24.68
C PRO A 60 -16.78 -24.23 23.90
N ALA A 61 -17.32 -23.13 24.43
CA ALA A 61 -18.42 -22.38 23.79
C ALA A 61 -18.02 -21.74 22.45
N VAL A 62 -16.71 -21.51 22.24
CA VAL A 62 -16.18 -20.97 20.96
C VAL A 62 -15.17 -21.97 20.40
N GLN A 63 -15.62 -22.76 19.42
CA GLN A 63 -14.71 -23.62 18.67
C GLN A 63 -13.95 -22.78 17.64
N PHE A 64 -12.64 -22.67 17.82
CA PHE A 64 -11.77 -22.02 16.85
C PHE A 64 -11.70 -22.89 15.56
N ALA A 65 -11.82 -22.26 14.41
CA ALA A 65 -11.75 -22.97 13.15
C ALA A 65 -11.00 -22.12 12.11
N SER A 66 -10.38 -22.78 11.16
CA SER A 66 -9.73 -22.10 10.04
C SER A 66 -10.79 -21.71 9.00
N PRO A 67 -10.90 -20.44 8.58
CA PRO A 67 -11.85 -20.03 7.55
C PRO A 67 -11.36 -20.38 6.15
N THR A 68 -12.29 -20.64 5.20
CA THR A 68 -11.92 -21.03 3.82
C THR A 68 -11.14 -19.94 3.09
N VAL A 69 -11.45 -18.67 3.33
CA VAL A 69 -10.76 -17.55 2.69
C VAL A 69 -9.28 -17.43 3.11
N ALA A 70 -8.87 -18.03 4.24
CA ALA A 70 -7.48 -18.07 4.66
C ALA A 70 -6.57 -18.87 3.71
N LEU A 71 -7.15 -19.73 2.87
CA LEU A 71 -6.38 -20.44 1.84
C LEU A 71 -5.77 -19.49 0.80
N VAL A 72 -6.37 -18.31 0.57
CA VAL A 72 -5.85 -17.34 -0.41
C VAL A 72 -4.48 -16.82 0.00
N PRO A 73 -4.30 -16.14 1.16
CA PRO A 73 -2.99 -15.67 1.56
C PRO A 73 -2.00 -16.82 1.82
N LEU A 74 -2.46 -17.98 2.31
CA LEU A 74 -1.59 -19.14 2.51
C LEU A 74 -1.05 -19.67 1.18
N ALA A 75 -1.91 -19.94 0.20
CA ALA A 75 -1.49 -20.48 -1.10
C ALA A 75 -0.62 -19.48 -1.87
N PHE A 76 -0.95 -18.19 -1.80
CA PHE A 76 -0.17 -17.17 -2.46
C PHE A 76 1.20 -16.99 -1.78
N GLY A 77 1.29 -17.03 -0.44
CA GLY A 77 2.56 -17.02 0.29
C GLY A 77 3.44 -18.23 -0.04
N LEU A 78 2.85 -19.43 -0.14
CA LEU A 78 3.56 -20.63 -0.59
C LEU A 78 4.04 -20.51 -2.04
N LEU A 79 3.27 -19.87 -2.92
CA LEU A 79 3.70 -19.61 -4.29
C LEU A 79 4.96 -18.72 -4.31
N LEU A 80 5.04 -17.67 -3.48
CA LEU A 80 6.24 -16.83 -3.42
C LEU A 80 7.47 -17.59 -2.93
N VAL A 81 7.29 -18.51 -1.97
CA VAL A 81 8.36 -19.42 -1.55
C VAL A 81 8.77 -20.35 -2.69
N VAL A 82 7.81 -20.92 -3.44
CA VAL A 82 8.09 -21.76 -4.61
C VAL A 82 8.83 -20.99 -5.69
N GLN A 83 8.42 -19.74 -6.00
CA GLN A 83 9.15 -18.90 -6.96
C GLN A 83 10.61 -18.71 -6.55
N THR A 84 10.89 -18.44 -5.27
CA THR A 84 12.25 -18.26 -4.77
C THR A 84 13.14 -19.50 -4.98
N ILE A 85 12.55 -20.70 -5.00
CA ILE A 85 13.27 -21.96 -5.16
C ILE A 85 13.34 -22.39 -6.63
N ALA A 86 12.26 -22.17 -7.39
CA ALA A 86 12.07 -22.70 -8.73
C ALA A 86 12.51 -21.75 -9.86
N LEU A 87 12.60 -20.46 -9.59
CA LEU A 87 12.98 -19.42 -10.57
C LEU A 87 14.31 -18.78 -10.17
N PRO A 88 15.10 -18.30 -11.15
CA PRO A 88 16.31 -17.52 -10.89
C PRO A 88 15.94 -16.07 -10.52
N VAL A 89 15.15 -15.87 -9.44
CA VAL A 89 14.72 -14.55 -9.02
C VAL A 89 15.92 -13.67 -8.62
N ALA A 90 15.96 -12.45 -9.13
CA ALA A 90 17.04 -11.51 -8.85
C ALA A 90 16.96 -10.95 -7.42
N GLN A 91 15.73 -10.87 -6.86
CA GLN A 91 15.48 -10.30 -5.53
C GLN A 91 14.74 -11.28 -4.58
N PRO A 92 15.40 -12.36 -4.09
CA PRO A 92 14.78 -13.35 -3.20
C PRO A 92 14.24 -12.74 -1.89
N SER A 93 14.86 -11.69 -1.36
CA SER A 93 14.41 -11.00 -0.14
C SER A 93 13.01 -10.40 -0.28
N MET A 94 12.64 -9.94 -1.47
CA MET A 94 11.30 -9.42 -1.76
C MET A 94 10.23 -10.51 -1.68
N ASN A 95 10.54 -11.71 -2.14
CA ASN A 95 9.64 -12.87 -2.04
C ASN A 95 9.46 -13.30 -0.59
N TRP A 96 10.55 -13.34 0.21
CA TRP A 96 10.48 -13.65 1.64
C TRP A 96 9.67 -12.60 2.42
N LEU A 97 9.88 -11.33 2.12
CA LEU A 97 9.12 -10.23 2.73
C LEU A 97 7.62 -10.35 2.35
N GLY A 98 7.32 -10.57 1.07
CA GLY A 98 5.96 -10.80 0.60
C GLY A 98 5.29 -12.01 1.26
N ALA A 99 6.01 -13.14 1.43
CA ALA A 99 5.51 -14.31 2.14
C ALA A 99 5.21 -13.99 3.63
N GLY A 100 6.05 -13.15 4.27
CA GLY A 100 5.80 -12.64 5.62
C GLY A 100 4.53 -11.80 5.72
N TYR A 101 4.29 -10.92 4.74
CA TYR A 101 3.05 -10.13 4.64
C TYR A 101 1.82 -11.03 4.52
N LEU A 102 1.91 -12.08 3.70
CA LEU A 102 0.81 -13.03 3.50
C LEU A 102 0.58 -13.93 4.73
N LEU A 103 1.62 -14.23 5.50
CA LEU A 103 1.48 -14.91 6.79
C LEU A 103 0.75 -14.02 7.81
N ALA A 104 1.07 -12.73 7.86
CA ALA A 104 0.35 -11.76 8.69
C ALA A 104 -1.10 -11.59 8.23
N ALA A 105 -1.35 -11.57 6.91
CA ALA A 105 -2.69 -11.56 6.32
C ALA A 105 -3.49 -12.83 6.70
N PHE A 106 -2.86 -14.00 6.64
CA PHE A 106 -3.45 -15.26 7.10
C PHE A 106 -3.85 -15.19 8.59
N MET A 107 -3.00 -14.63 9.44
CA MET A 107 -3.30 -14.39 10.86
C MET A 107 -4.49 -13.42 11.02
N ALA A 108 -4.52 -12.31 10.28
CA ALA A 108 -5.58 -11.31 10.35
C ALA A 108 -6.95 -11.89 9.93
N VAL A 109 -6.99 -12.74 8.89
CA VAL A 109 -8.20 -13.51 8.51
C VAL A 109 -8.70 -14.36 9.67
N HIS A 110 -7.80 -15.09 10.35
CA HIS A 110 -8.17 -15.93 11.50
C HIS A 110 -8.65 -15.11 12.70
N ALA A 111 -8.04 -13.95 12.95
CA ALA A 111 -8.47 -13.04 14.00
C ALA A 111 -9.91 -12.53 13.76
N GLY A 112 -10.22 -12.06 12.54
CA GLY A 112 -11.57 -11.66 12.15
C GLY A 112 -12.57 -12.80 12.30
N TYR A 113 -12.23 -13.99 11.81
CA TYR A 113 -13.09 -15.16 11.91
C TYR A 113 -13.30 -15.64 13.37
N GLY A 114 -12.27 -15.52 14.21
CA GLY A 114 -12.38 -15.81 15.66
C GLY A 114 -13.43 -14.93 16.35
N ILE A 115 -13.48 -13.64 16.00
CA ILE A 115 -14.51 -12.70 16.48
C ILE A 115 -15.90 -13.09 15.95
N ALA A 116 -16.01 -13.49 14.66
CA ALA A 116 -17.25 -13.95 14.08
C ALA A 116 -17.78 -15.23 14.78
N ARG A 117 -16.90 -16.18 15.09
CA ARG A 117 -17.23 -17.40 15.86
C ARG A 117 -17.67 -17.09 17.29
N ALA A 118 -17.14 -16.03 17.90
CA ALA A 118 -17.58 -15.53 19.19
C ALA A 118 -18.91 -14.76 19.13
N LYS A 119 -19.52 -14.60 17.95
CA LYS A 119 -20.74 -13.82 17.69
C LYS A 119 -20.60 -12.34 18.12
N LEU A 120 -19.48 -11.71 17.79
CA LEU A 120 -19.14 -10.33 18.16
C LEU A 120 -18.93 -9.44 16.90
N VAL A 121 -19.46 -9.86 15.72
CA VAL A 121 -19.32 -9.13 14.45
C VAL A 121 -19.83 -7.70 14.58
N ARG A 122 -21.05 -7.53 15.12
CA ARG A 122 -21.67 -6.21 15.32
C ARG A 122 -20.81 -5.31 16.21
N THR A 123 -20.32 -5.82 17.33
CA THR A 123 -19.46 -5.08 18.24
C THR A 123 -18.16 -4.65 17.53
N ALA A 124 -17.49 -5.56 16.81
CA ALA A 124 -16.27 -5.26 16.06
C ALA A 124 -16.50 -4.17 15.00
N MET A 125 -17.60 -4.26 14.23
CA MET A 125 -17.93 -3.27 13.20
C MET A 125 -18.22 -1.89 13.79
N VAL A 126 -18.89 -1.84 14.94
CA VAL A 126 -19.19 -0.56 15.63
C VAL A 126 -17.91 0.08 16.17
N TRP A 127 -17.04 -0.68 16.85
CA TRP A 127 -15.75 -0.16 17.32
C TRP A 127 -14.86 0.28 16.17
N GLY A 128 -14.78 -0.54 15.11
CA GLY A 128 -14.04 -0.19 13.91
C GLY A 128 -14.58 1.06 13.21
N ALA A 129 -15.90 1.21 13.12
CA ALA A 129 -16.51 2.38 12.52
C ALA A 129 -16.21 3.67 13.31
N TRP A 130 -16.28 3.64 14.64
CA TRP A 130 -15.91 4.79 15.45
C TRP A 130 -14.41 5.11 15.37
N ALA A 131 -13.55 4.08 15.32
CA ALA A 131 -12.12 4.26 15.13
C ALA A 131 -11.81 4.95 13.79
N LEU A 132 -12.44 4.49 12.70
CA LEU A 132 -12.29 5.10 11.37
C LEU A 132 -12.82 6.54 11.33
N VAL A 133 -13.94 6.84 11.99
CA VAL A 133 -14.45 8.21 12.10
C VAL A 133 -13.43 9.12 12.83
N ILE A 134 -12.92 8.68 13.97
CA ILE A 134 -11.94 9.47 14.74
C ILE A 134 -10.63 9.63 13.95
N GLY A 135 -10.10 8.54 13.39
CA GLY A 135 -8.88 8.59 12.60
C GLY A 135 -9.02 9.44 11.33
N GLY A 136 -10.18 9.37 10.65
CA GLY A 136 -10.48 10.22 9.49
C GLY A 136 -10.55 11.71 9.83
N LEU A 137 -11.09 12.08 10.99
CA LEU A 137 -11.05 13.47 11.47
C LEU A 137 -9.62 13.94 11.71
N PHE A 138 -8.79 13.09 12.34
CA PHE A 138 -7.37 13.40 12.53
C PHE A 138 -6.63 13.54 11.19
N ALA A 139 -6.92 12.67 10.23
CA ALA A 139 -6.32 12.74 8.91
C ALA A 139 -6.67 14.04 8.15
N VAL A 140 -7.94 14.46 8.20
CA VAL A 140 -8.37 15.76 7.62
C VAL A 140 -7.77 16.94 8.39
N PHE A 141 -7.64 16.84 9.72
CA PHE A 141 -6.93 17.84 10.51
C PHE A 141 -5.49 18.01 10.02
N CYS A 142 -4.74 16.93 9.80
CA CYS A 142 -3.38 16.99 9.26
C CYS A 142 -3.35 17.66 7.88
N GLN A 143 -4.31 17.35 6.99
CA GLN A 143 -4.41 18.03 5.68
C GLN A 143 -4.65 19.54 5.81
N VAL A 144 -5.52 19.96 6.73
CA VAL A 144 -5.81 21.38 6.93
C VAL A 144 -4.57 22.10 7.47
N ILE A 145 -3.83 21.48 8.38
CA ILE A 145 -2.54 22.02 8.87
C ILE A 145 -1.55 22.19 7.70
N GLN A 146 -1.43 21.20 6.81
CA GLN A 146 -0.57 21.29 5.62
C GLN A 146 -1.06 22.38 4.65
N LEU A 147 -2.36 22.47 4.39
CA LEU A 147 -2.93 23.49 3.52
C LEU A 147 -2.67 24.91 4.02
N LEU A 148 -2.59 25.10 5.35
CA LEU A 148 -2.35 26.38 6.00
C LEU A 148 -0.85 26.62 6.31
N HIS A 149 0.04 25.70 5.94
CA HIS A 149 1.49 25.75 6.21
C HIS A 149 1.81 25.95 7.69
N LEU A 150 1.11 25.21 8.57
CA LEU A 150 1.25 25.30 10.03
C LEU A 150 2.02 24.09 10.63
N GLU A 151 2.62 23.22 9.84
CA GLU A 151 3.27 21.97 10.27
C GLU A 151 4.35 22.23 11.31
N VAL A 152 5.17 23.25 11.10
CA VAL A 152 6.26 23.62 12.02
C VAL A 152 5.74 23.96 13.42
N LYS A 153 4.52 24.52 13.52
CA LYS A 153 3.90 24.90 14.81
C LYS A 153 3.37 23.69 15.60
N VAL A 154 3.16 22.56 14.92
CA VAL A 154 2.58 21.34 15.51
C VAL A 154 3.50 20.13 15.42
N THR A 155 4.76 20.35 15.06
CA THR A 155 5.80 19.29 15.04
C THR A 155 5.90 18.61 16.42
N PRO A 156 6.01 17.28 16.54
CA PRO A 156 6.08 16.27 15.47
C PRO A 156 4.74 15.62 15.09
N LEU A 157 3.61 16.30 15.26
CA LEU A 157 2.27 15.70 15.09
C LEU A 157 1.87 15.55 13.62
N VAL A 158 2.36 16.42 12.74
CA VAL A 158 2.03 16.46 11.32
C VAL A 158 3.31 16.47 10.50
N VAL A 159 3.33 15.65 9.45
CA VAL A 159 4.44 15.55 8.49
C VAL A 159 4.64 16.88 7.77
N ALA A 160 5.88 17.29 7.58
CA ALA A 160 6.24 18.46 6.78
C ALA A 160 5.69 18.33 5.35
N TYR A 161 5.23 19.45 4.82
CA TYR A 161 4.62 19.52 3.49
C TYR A 161 5.28 20.65 2.69
N ASN A 162 5.78 20.33 1.50
CA ASN A 162 6.35 21.31 0.60
C ASN A 162 5.54 21.37 -0.70
N VAL A 163 4.81 22.46 -0.89
CA VAL A 163 3.96 22.72 -2.06
C VAL A 163 4.73 22.79 -3.39
N GLN A 164 6.04 23.00 -3.34
CA GLN A 164 6.88 23.01 -4.55
C GLN A 164 7.04 21.60 -5.13
N PHE A 165 7.09 20.57 -4.26
CA PHE A 165 7.25 19.17 -4.68
C PHE A 165 5.92 18.45 -4.84
N ASP A 166 4.94 18.72 -3.96
CA ASP A 166 3.60 18.12 -4.08
C ASP A 166 2.52 19.18 -3.78
N ARG A 167 1.59 19.35 -4.71
CA ARG A 167 0.44 20.26 -4.59
C ARG A 167 -0.82 19.57 -4.09
N ARG A 168 -0.67 18.43 -3.42
CA ARG A 168 -1.75 17.58 -2.95
C ARG A 168 -1.54 17.24 -1.48
N PRO A 169 -2.16 17.95 -0.53
CA PRO A 169 -2.00 17.67 0.89
C PRO A 169 -2.29 16.20 1.21
N PHE A 170 -1.32 15.50 1.79
CA PHE A 170 -1.33 14.05 2.01
C PHE A 170 -1.46 13.65 3.48
N GLY A 171 -1.58 14.62 4.41
CA GLY A 171 -1.63 14.36 5.86
C GLY A 171 -0.36 13.64 6.36
N ASN A 172 -0.56 12.65 7.22
CA ASN A 172 0.56 11.83 7.71
C ASN A 172 0.79 10.54 6.89
N MET A 173 0.15 10.39 5.73
CA MET A 173 0.29 9.17 4.92
C MET A 173 1.33 9.27 3.80
N ALA A 174 1.95 10.43 3.64
CA ALA A 174 2.95 10.75 2.61
C ALA A 174 2.49 10.47 1.15
N GLN A 175 1.21 10.11 0.94
CA GLN A 175 0.63 9.89 -0.38
C GLN A 175 -0.86 10.25 -0.39
N ALA A 176 -1.26 11.15 -1.28
CA ALA A 176 -2.62 11.68 -1.35
C ALA A 176 -3.69 10.61 -1.69
N ASN A 177 -3.35 9.58 -2.50
CA ASN A 177 -4.30 8.50 -2.84
C ASN A 177 -4.54 7.54 -1.67
N HIS A 178 -3.51 7.26 -0.85
CA HIS A 178 -3.65 6.50 0.39
C HIS A 178 -4.56 7.24 1.38
N LEU A 179 -4.32 8.54 1.57
CA LEU A 179 -5.14 9.39 2.42
C LEU A 179 -6.60 9.42 1.94
N ALA A 180 -6.83 9.56 0.63
CA ALA A 180 -8.17 9.52 0.05
C ALA A 180 -8.91 8.22 0.41
N THR A 181 -8.24 7.07 0.32
CA THR A 181 -8.84 5.78 0.68
C THR A 181 -9.16 5.67 2.17
N TYR A 182 -8.29 6.18 3.03
CA TYR A 182 -8.56 6.19 4.47
C TYR A 182 -9.74 7.10 4.84
N ILE A 183 -9.85 8.30 4.23
CA ILE A 183 -11.00 9.18 4.40
C ILE A 183 -12.28 8.55 3.82
N ALA A 184 -12.19 7.81 2.70
CA ALA A 184 -13.32 7.06 2.17
C ALA A 184 -13.79 5.97 3.15
N PHE A 185 -12.90 5.27 3.85
CA PHE A 185 -13.26 4.36 4.94
C PHE A 185 -13.98 5.07 6.09
N ALA A 186 -13.51 6.26 6.49
CA ALA A 186 -14.17 7.07 7.51
C ALA A 186 -15.57 7.53 7.05
N THR A 187 -15.73 7.86 5.77
CA THR A 187 -17.01 8.23 5.17
C THR A 187 -17.99 7.04 5.19
N ALA A 188 -17.53 5.84 4.81
CA ALA A 188 -18.33 4.61 4.87
C ALA A 188 -18.74 4.28 6.32
N ALA A 189 -17.83 4.49 7.27
CA ALA A 189 -18.08 4.28 8.70
C ALA A 189 -19.13 5.25 9.25
N ALA A 190 -19.05 6.54 8.92
CA ALA A 190 -20.07 7.53 9.29
C ALA A 190 -21.43 7.21 8.70
N LEU A 191 -21.49 6.75 7.44
CA LEU A 191 -22.72 6.29 6.78
C LEU A 191 -23.32 5.07 7.48
N TYR A 192 -22.51 4.06 7.82
CA TYR A 192 -22.96 2.89 8.58
C TYR A 192 -23.53 3.29 9.95
N LEU A 193 -22.83 4.16 10.69
CA LEU A 193 -23.26 4.59 12.03
C LEU A 193 -24.59 5.38 11.99
N VAL A 194 -24.80 6.27 11.00
CA VAL A 194 -26.05 7.02 10.88
C VAL A 194 -27.22 6.14 10.45
N GLN A 195 -26.99 5.16 9.56
CA GLN A 195 -28.05 4.22 9.13
C GLN A 195 -28.41 3.20 10.22
N THR A 196 -27.45 2.84 11.08
CA THR A 196 -27.72 1.99 12.25
C THR A 196 -28.18 2.75 13.50
N ARG A 197 -28.48 4.08 13.36
CA ARG A 197 -28.96 4.97 14.46
C ARG A 197 -27.97 5.16 15.61
N ARG A 198 -26.68 5.00 15.36
CA ARG A 198 -25.60 5.18 16.34
C ARG A 198 -24.93 6.57 16.24
N LEU A 199 -25.23 7.29 15.17
CA LEU A 199 -24.80 8.65 14.92
C LEU A 199 -26.03 9.51 14.60
N ASN A 200 -26.15 10.71 15.19
CA ASN A 200 -27.24 11.61 14.86
C ASN A 200 -27.05 12.24 13.47
N LEU A 201 -28.14 12.68 12.86
CA LEU A 201 -28.13 13.16 11.47
C LEU A 201 -27.32 14.44 11.29
N LEU A 202 -27.41 15.39 12.24
CA LEU A 202 -26.70 16.66 12.15
C LEU A 202 -25.17 16.43 12.17
N LEU A 203 -24.69 15.65 13.13
CA LEU A 203 -23.26 15.33 13.22
C LEU A 203 -22.79 14.56 11.98
N TRP A 204 -23.63 13.65 11.44
CA TRP A 204 -23.32 12.95 10.20
C TRP A 204 -23.19 13.92 9.00
N VAL A 205 -24.04 14.93 8.87
CA VAL A 205 -23.94 15.96 7.80
C VAL A 205 -22.61 16.71 7.93
N VAL A 206 -22.25 17.13 9.15
CA VAL A 206 -20.98 17.81 9.40
C VAL A 206 -19.77 16.92 9.03
N LEU A 207 -19.76 15.66 9.49
CA LEU A 207 -18.70 14.71 9.17
C LEU A 207 -18.62 14.45 7.65
N SER A 208 -19.76 14.31 6.98
CA SER A 208 -19.81 14.13 5.53
C SER A 208 -19.23 15.32 4.78
N ALA A 209 -19.49 16.55 5.23
CA ALA A 209 -18.90 17.75 4.64
C ALA A 209 -17.36 17.80 4.89
N VAL A 210 -16.91 17.51 6.12
CA VAL A 210 -15.49 17.48 6.49
C VAL A 210 -14.73 16.42 5.67
N TYR A 211 -15.25 15.19 5.58
CA TYR A 211 -14.59 14.14 4.80
C TYR A 211 -14.64 14.42 3.30
N SER A 212 -15.73 14.98 2.79
CA SER A 212 -15.79 15.42 1.38
C SER A 212 -14.75 16.51 1.09
N GLY A 213 -14.51 17.42 2.05
CA GLY A 213 -13.42 18.40 1.99
C GLY A 213 -12.05 17.74 1.92
N GLY A 214 -11.78 16.81 2.83
CA GLY A 214 -10.53 16.04 2.82
C GLY A 214 -10.33 15.26 1.51
N LEU A 215 -11.36 14.59 0.99
CA LEU A 215 -11.30 13.91 -0.31
C LEU A 215 -11.03 14.88 -1.48
N ALA A 216 -11.67 16.05 -1.47
CA ALA A 216 -11.48 17.07 -2.51
C ALA A 216 -10.05 17.64 -2.50
N LEU A 217 -9.47 17.88 -1.32
CA LEU A 217 -8.10 18.37 -1.15
C LEU A 217 -7.03 17.38 -1.66
N THR A 218 -7.32 16.07 -1.70
CA THR A 218 -6.38 15.10 -2.30
C THR A 218 -6.24 15.26 -3.81
N VAL A 219 -7.14 15.97 -4.47
CA VAL A 219 -7.20 16.15 -5.93
C VAL A 219 -7.12 14.83 -6.70
N SER A 220 -7.58 13.73 -6.11
CA SER A 220 -7.51 12.38 -6.67
C SER A 220 -8.79 12.02 -7.42
N ARG A 221 -8.68 11.16 -8.46
CA ARG A 221 -9.84 10.62 -9.20
C ARG A 221 -10.52 9.47 -8.46
N GLY A 222 -9.73 8.69 -7.70
CA GLY A 222 -10.20 7.53 -6.95
C GLY A 222 -11.41 7.77 -6.04
N PRO A 223 -11.49 8.89 -5.30
CA PRO A 223 -12.63 9.22 -4.45
C PRO A 223 -13.99 9.17 -5.14
N TRP A 224 -14.09 9.50 -6.41
CA TRP A 224 -15.35 9.45 -7.14
C TRP A 224 -15.90 8.02 -7.23
N LEU A 225 -15.04 7.04 -7.54
CA LEU A 225 -15.40 5.63 -7.58
C LEU A 225 -15.68 5.09 -6.18
N GLN A 226 -14.87 5.48 -5.20
CA GLN A 226 -15.03 5.05 -3.82
C GLN A 226 -16.36 5.56 -3.22
N ILE A 227 -16.71 6.84 -3.44
CA ILE A 227 -17.99 7.41 -2.99
C ILE A 227 -19.17 6.73 -3.71
N ALA A 228 -19.06 6.43 -4.99
CA ALA A 228 -20.11 5.67 -5.69
C ALA A 228 -20.35 4.30 -5.04
N VAL A 229 -19.29 3.56 -4.70
CA VAL A 229 -19.40 2.28 -3.96
C VAL A 229 -20.06 2.48 -2.59
N ILE A 230 -19.68 3.52 -1.84
CA ILE A 230 -20.22 3.82 -0.52
C ILE A 230 -21.71 4.18 -0.62
N VAL A 231 -22.12 4.96 -1.61
CA VAL A 231 -23.53 5.32 -1.86
C VAL A 231 -24.35 4.07 -2.21
N VAL A 232 -23.85 3.22 -3.09
CA VAL A 232 -24.50 1.94 -3.42
C VAL A 232 -24.63 1.06 -2.18
N ALA A 233 -23.62 0.96 -1.34
CA ALA A 233 -23.68 0.24 -0.07
C ALA A 233 -24.74 0.83 0.88
N GLY A 234 -24.85 2.17 0.96
CA GLY A 234 -25.88 2.84 1.75
C GLY A 234 -27.31 2.54 1.26
N LEU A 235 -27.54 2.58 -0.06
CA LEU A 235 -28.80 2.18 -0.66
C LEU A 235 -29.11 0.69 -0.42
N TRP A 236 -28.10 -0.16 -0.47
CA TRP A 236 -28.25 -1.59 -0.15
C TRP A 236 -28.59 -1.81 1.33
N MET A 237 -28.00 -1.06 2.26
CA MET A 237 -28.41 -1.10 3.68
C MET A 237 -29.88 -0.69 3.86
N ALA A 238 -30.34 0.36 3.17
CA ALA A 238 -31.75 0.77 3.18
C ALA A 238 -32.67 -0.35 2.65
N LEU A 239 -32.30 -0.95 1.51
CA LEU A 239 -33.06 -2.08 0.93
C LEU A 239 -33.09 -3.29 1.88
N SER A 240 -32.00 -3.63 2.54
CA SER A 240 -31.96 -4.75 3.49
C SER A 240 -32.80 -4.49 4.72
N ALA A 241 -32.86 -3.25 5.20
CA ALA A 241 -33.73 -2.85 6.30
C ALA A 241 -35.21 -2.94 5.96
N THR A 242 -35.63 -2.66 4.70
CA THR A 242 -37.04 -2.87 4.25
C THR A 242 -37.45 -4.35 4.28
N ARG A 243 -36.47 -5.25 4.07
CA ARG A 243 -36.70 -6.72 4.10
C ARG A 243 -36.59 -7.30 5.51
N GLY A 244 -36.51 -6.48 6.56
CA GLY A 244 -36.42 -6.91 7.95
C GLY A 244 -35.04 -7.47 8.36
N VAL A 245 -34.01 -7.37 7.51
CA VAL A 245 -32.65 -7.83 7.80
C VAL A 245 -31.85 -6.64 8.30
N ARG A 246 -31.49 -6.59 9.59
CA ARG A 246 -30.83 -5.41 10.16
C ARG A 246 -29.42 -5.63 10.62
N SER A 247 -29.24 -6.48 11.61
CA SER A 247 -27.96 -6.62 12.29
C SER A 247 -27.61 -8.09 12.54
N GLU A 248 -26.33 -8.36 12.68
CA GLU A 248 -25.83 -9.69 13.09
C GLU A 248 -26.29 -9.99 14.51
N PRO A 249 -26.72 -11.25 14.79
CA PRO A 249 -27.11 -11.68 16.13
C PRO A 249 -25.90 -11.65 17.07
N GLU A 250 -26.11 -11.12 18.28
CA GLU A 250 -25.05 -10.99 19.30
C GLU A 250 -25.37 -11.83 20.53
N ASN A 251 -24.35 -12.45 21.15
CA ASN A 251 -24.51 -13.19 22.39
C ASN A 251 -24.77 -12.22 23.55
N GLY A 252 -25.88 -12.41 24.26
CA GLY A 252 -26.21 -11.69 25.48
C GLY A 252 -27.26 -10.59 25.34
N SER A 253 -27.77 -10.33 24.13
CA SER A 253 -28.90 -9.42 23.95
C SER A 253 -30.25 -10.16 23.98
N SER A 254 -30.57 -10.82 25.10
CA SER A 254 -31.90 -11.42 25.29
C SER A 254 -33.01 -10.38 25.54
N GLY A 255 -32.74 -9.09 25.31
CA GLY A 255 -33.69 -8.02 25.54
C GLY A 255 -33.88 -7.02 24.40
N ASP A 256 -33.02 -7.03 23.37
CA ASP A 256 -33.15 -6.09 22.25
C ASP A 256 -33.72 -6.81 21.00
N SER A 257 -34.91 -7.36 21.14
CA SER A 257 -35.83 -7.56 20.02
C SER A 257 -36.27 -6.15 19.57
N GLY A 258 -35.29 -5.31 19.17
CA GLY A 258 -35.60 -4.01 18.63
C GLY A 258 -36.63 -4.18 17.53
N ALA A 259 -37.87 -3.70 17.79
CA ALA A 259 -38.96 -3.72 16.85
C ALA A 259 -38.41 -3.37 15.46
N ALA A 260 -38.75 -4.20 14.48
CA ALA A 260 -38.32 -4.03 13.10
C ALA A 260 -38.80 -2.66 12.57
N VAL A 261 -38.07 -1.58 12.89
CA VAL A 261 -38.35 -0.25 12.32
C VAL A 261 -38.10 -0.42 10.81
N LYS A 262 -39.11 -0.48 9.99
CA LYS A 262 -38.99 -0.50 8.52
C LYS A 262 -38.11 0.66 8.06
N ALA A 263 -37.34 0.46 7.00
CA ALA A 263 -36.56 1.56 6.42
C ALA A 263 -37.53 2.71 6.09
N GLY A 264 -37.27 3.86 6.64
CA GLY A 264 -38.03 5.07 6.33
C GLY A 264 -37.37 5.80 5.13
N VAL A 265 -38.06 6.84 4.64
CA VAL A 265 -37.57 7.74 3.57
C VAL A 265 -36.14 8.22 3.88
N ARG A 266 -35.86 8.51 5.14
CA ARG A 266 -34.52 8.92 5.61
C ARG A 266 -33.42 7.94 5.17
N ASP A 267 -33.62 6.63 5.27
CA ASP A 267 -32.57 5.64 5.01
C ASP A 267 -32.19 5.60 3.53
N TRP A 268 -33.12 5.95 2.64
CA TRP A 268 -32.88 6.12 1.22
C TRP A 268 -32.26 7.46 0.87
N LEU A 269 -32.63 8.54 1.58
CA LEU A 269 -32.12 9.88 1.32
C LEU A 269 -30.67 10.06 1.80
N VAL A 270 -30.28 9.47 2.92
CA VAL A 270 -28.95 9.64 3.52
C VAL A 270 -27.83 9.36 2.51
N PRO A 271 -27.74 8.23 1.78
CA PRO A 271 -26.66 8.01 0.81
C PRO A 271 -26.71 8.97 -0.38
N LEU A 272 -27.90 9.42 -0.82
CA LEU A 272 -28.05 10.42 -1.89
C LEU A 272 -27.59 11.81 -1.45
N VAL A 273 -27.90 12.20 -0.21
CA VAL A 273 -27.43 13.45 0.40
C VAL A 273 -25.90 13.40 0.56
N LEU A 274 -25.30 12.28 0.94
CA LEU A 274 -23.85 12.12 0.96
C LEU A 274 -23.23 12.45 -0.42
N PHE A 275 -23.79 11.89 -1.49
CA PHE A 275 -23.31 12.17 -2.84
C PHE A 275 -23.45 13.65 -3.22
N ALA A 276 -24.59 14.26 -2.89
CA ALA A 276 -24.83 15.68 -3.14
C ALA A 276 -23.83 16.57 -2.35
N ILE A 277 -23.56 16.28 -1.08
CA ILE A 277 -22.54 16.96 -0.27
C ILE A 277 -21.17 16.81 -0.94
N PHE A 278 -20.80 15.58 -1.34
CA PHE A 278 -19.50 15.33 -1.96
C PHE A 278 -19.32 16.17 -3.24
N VAL A 279 -20.32 16.21 -4.13
CA VAL A 279 -20.28 17.00 -5.37
C VAL A 279 -20.19 18.50 -5.05
N ALA A 280 -21.02 19.00 -4.13
CA ALA A 280 -21.06 20.40 -3.75
C ALA A 280 -19.72 20.87 -3.14
N VAL A 281 -19.15 20.05 -2.24
CA VAL A 281 -17.86 20.37 -1.60
C VAL A 281 -16.70 20.31 -2.60
N ASN A 282 -16.69 19.34 -3.53
CA ASN A 282 -15.68 19.33 -4.60
C ASN A 282 -15.77 20.57 -5.49
N ALA A 283 -16.98 20.99 -5.85
CA ALA A 283 -17.19 22.24 -6.60
C ALA A 283 -16.70 23.46 -5.82
N PHE A 284 -16.99 23.51 -4.52
CA PHE A 284 -16.54 24.60 -3.63
C PHE A 284 -15.00 24.63 -3.50
N VAL A 285 -14.33 23.49 -3.26
CA VAL A 285 -12.86 23.43 -3.16
C VAL A 285 -12.20 23.86 -4.46
N ARG A 286 -12.76 23.44 -5.62
CA ARG A 286 -12.28 23.88 -6.92
C ARG A 286 -12.41 25.40 -7.08
N TRP A 287 -13.56 25.98 -6.75
CA TRP A 287 -13.77 27.42 -6.78
C TRP A 287 -12.80 28.14 -5.83
N ALA A 288 -12.65 27.64 -4.59
CA ALA A 288 -11.74 28.20 -3.60
C ALA A 288 -10.28 28.13 -4.04
N ASN A 289 -9.85 27.05 -4.70
CA ASN A 289 -8.50 26.92 -5.23
C ASN A 289 -8.18 28.04 -6.23
N VAL A 290 -9.11 28.34 -7.14
CA VAL A 290 -8.94 29.42 -8.13
C VAL A 290 -9.02 30.80 -7.45
N HIS A 291 -10.02 31.01 -6.55
CA HIS A 291 -10.28 32.32 -5.96
C HIS A 291 -9.25 32.74 -4.91
N TYR A 292 -8.80 31.79 -4.08
CA TYR A 292 -7.82 32.04 -3.01
C TYR A 292 -6.40 31.58 -3.36
N GLN A 293 -6.17 31.10 -4.57
CA GLN A 293 -4.85 30.65 -5.04
C GLN A 293 -4.21 29.62 -4.08
N LEU A 294 -4.98 28.59 -3.69
CA LEU A 294 -4.53 27.58 -2.74
C LEU A 294 -3.38 26.68 -3.27
N GLN A 295 -2.93 26.92 -4.50
CA GLN A 295 -1.84 26.19 -5.17
C GLN A 295 -2.06 24.66 -5.28
N LEU A 296 -3.30 24.21 -5.13
CA LEU A 296 -3.63 22.79 -5.36
C LEU A 296 -3.46 22.45 -6.84
N ASP A 297 -3.10 21.23 -7.11
CA ASP A 297 -2.98 20.68 -8.47
C ASP A 297 -4.31 20.75 -9.24
N GLN A 298 -4.29 20.42 -10.53
CA GLN A 298 -5.51 20.41 -11.37
C GLN A 298 -6.57 19.50 -10.75
N SER A 299 -7.83 19.96 -10.76
CA SER A 299 -8.93 19.17 -10.18
C SER A 299 -9.09 17.81 -10.87
N ALA A 300 -9.62 16.82 -10.14
CA ALA A 300 -9.91 15.51 -10.71
C ALA A 300 -10.76 15.59 -12.01
N ALA A 301 -11.70 16.56 -12.08
CA ALA A 301 -12.55 16.78 -13.25
C ALA A 301 -11.76 17.31 -14.46
N ASP A 302 -10.74 18.13 -14.24
CA ASP A 302 -9.89 18.65 -15.33
C ASP A 302 -8.92 17.57 -15.82
N ARG A 303 -8.38 16.75 -14.90
CA ARG A 303 -7.54 15.59 -15.24
C ARG A 303 -8.29 14.50 -16.01
N PHE A 304 -9.61 14.38 -15.88
CA PHE A 304 -10.39 13.46 -16.74
C PHE A 304 -10.42 13.90 -18.22
N LYS A 305 -10.18 15.18 -18.49
CA LYS A 305 -10.12 15.72 -19.85
C LYS A 305 -8.73 15.60 -20.48
N ASP A 306 -7.70 15.39 -19.67
CA ASP A 306 -6.33 15.29 -20.13
C ASP A 306 -5.97 13.82 -20.45
N ALA A 307 -6.06 13.46 -21.73
CA ALA A 307 -5.71 12.13 -22.21
C ALA A 307 -4.21 11.81 -22.04
N GLY A 308 -3.34 12.82 -21.95
CA GLY A 308 -1.89 12.65 -21.79
C GLY A 308 -1.49 11.94 -20.50
N GLN A 309 -2.28 12.07 -19.42
CA GLN A 309 -2.01 11.41 -18.14
C GLN A 309 -2.35 9.90 -18.09
N ILE A 310 -2.94 9.35 -19.16
CA ILE A 310 -3.22 7.90 -19.27
C ILE A 310 -2.04 7.18 -19.94
N ALA A 311 -1.25 7.89 -20.74
CA ALA A 311 -0.16 7.33 -21.52
C ALA A 311 0.90 6.58 -20.67
N PRO A 312 1.39 7.09 -19.52
CA PRO A 312 2.37 6.37 -18.69
C PRO A 312 1.84 5.03 -18.17
N ARG A 313 0.56 4.97 -17.76
CA ARG A 313 -0.06 3.71 -17.31
C ARG A 313 -0.21 2.69 -18.43
N ILE A 314 -0.60 3.12 -19.62
CA ILE A 314 -0.68 2.22 -20.80
C ILE A 314 0.70 1.66 -21.13
N ALA A 315 1.76 2.47 -21.01
CA ALA A 315 3.12 1.99 -21.19
C ALA A 315 3.47 0.90 -20.17
N LEU A 316 3.21 1.12 -18.87
CA LEU A 316 3.42 0.10 -17.82
C LEU A 316 2.59 -1.16 -18.06
N TRP A 317 1.36 -1.04 -18.57
CA TRP A 317 0.53 -2.19 -18.93
C TRP A 317 1.14 -3.01 -20.07
N ARG A 318 1.77 -2.34 -21.05
CA ARG A 318 2.50 -3.04 -22.14
C ARG A 318 3.68 -3.84 -21.58
N TYR A 319 4.44 -3.28 -20.63
CA TYR A 319 5.50 -3.99 -19.93
C TYR A 319 4.97 -5.20 -19.17
N GLY A 320 3.97 -5.01 -18.29
CA GLY A 320 3.36 -6.10 -17.54
C GLY A 320 2.78 -7.21 -18.42
N TRP A 321 2.12 -6.83 -19.53
CA TRP A 321 1.59 -7.81 -20.49
C TRP A 321 2.70 -8.58 -21.24
N THR A 322 3.81 -7.92 -21.57
CA THR A 322 4.95 -8.57 -22.23
C THR A 322 5.63 -9.57 -21.27
N MET A 323 5.89 -9.16 -20.02
CA MET A 323 6.41 -10.05 -18.97
C MET A 323 5.51 -11.28 -18.77
N PHE A 324 4.19 -11.07 -18.74
CA PHE A 324 3.24 -12.19 -18.65
C PHE A 324 3.32 -13.13 -19.84
N LYS A 325 3.42 -12.63 -21.08
CA LYS A 325 3.53 -13.48 -22.27
C LYS A 325 4.81 -14.32 -22.27
N GLU A 326 5.90 -13.78 -21.76
CA GLU A 326 7.19 -14.47 -21.68
C GLU A 326 7.20 -15.50 -20.54
N HIS A 327 6.51 -15.21 -19.43
CA HIS A 327 6.47 -16.06 -18.23
C HIS A 327 5.04 -16.37 -17.76
N PRO A 328 4.20 -17.08 -18.54
CA PRO A 328 2.75 -17.15 -18.31
C PRO A 328 2.34 -17.95 -17.08
N LEU A 329 3.13 -18.92 -16.61
CA LEU A 329 2.73 -19.80 -15.51
C LEU A 329 2.99 -19.19 -14.14
N LEU A 330 4.24 -18.82 -13.87
CA LEU A 330 4.69 -18.35 -12.56
C LEU A 330 5.07 -16.86 -12.56
N GLY A 331 5.00 -16.17 -13.70
CA GLY A 331 5.44 -14.79 -13.84
C GLY A 331 6.96 -14.64 -13.78
N VAL A 332 7.41 -13.39 -13.76
CA VAL A 332 8.84 -13.05 -13.71
C VAL A 332 9.45 -13.16 -12.31
N GLY A 333 8.63 -13.20 -11.26
CA GLY A 333 9.03 -13.13 -9.85
C GLY A 333 8.40 -11.92 -9.14
N TRP A 334 8.10 -12.08 -7.85
CA TRP A 334 7.38 -11.04 -7.09
C TRP A 334 8.13 -9.72 -7.02
N GLY A 335 9.46 -9.76 -6.84
CA GLY A 335 10.31 -8.57 -6.73
C GLY A 335 10.95 -8.12 -8.05
N ASP A 336 10.81 -8.87 -9.14
CA ASP A 336 11.67 -8.74 -10.32
C ASP A 336 11.06 -7.91 -11.48
N PHE A 337 9.92 -7.24 -11.25
CA PHE A 337 9.33 -6.34 -12.25
C PHE A 337 10.33 -5.27 -12.74
N PRO A 338 11.12 -4.58 -11.88
CA PRO A 338 12.03 -3.53 -12.30
C PRO A 338 13.16 -4.02 -13.21
N ILE A 339 13.76 -5.19 -12.94
CA ILE A 339 14.83 -5.72 -13.79
C ILE A 339 14.32 -6.07 -15.17
N HIS A 340 13.14 -6.68 -15.26
CA HIS A 340 12.53 -6.98 -16.57
C HIS A 340 12.07 -5.69 -17.29
N GLN A 341 11.66 -4.65 -16.56
CA GLN A 341 11.44 -3.34 -17.15
C GLN A 341 12.73 -2.79 -17.76
N PHE A 342 13.84 -2.87 -17.05
CA PHE A 342 15.15 -2.46 -17.57
C PHE A 342 15.55 -3.26 -18.82
N GLU A 343 15.37 -4.58 -18.82
CA GLU A 343 15.70 -5.46 -19.97
C GLU A 343 14.85 -5.12 -21.20
N LEU A 344 13.57 -4.87 -21.03
CA LEU A 344 12.61 -4.57 -22.09
C LEU A 344 12.63 -3.12 -22.56
N ALA A 345 13.36 -2.20 -21.88
CA ALA A 345 13.31 -0.77 -22.16
C ALA A 345 13.61 -0.42 -23.61
N ARG A 346 14.60 -1.06 -24.22
CA ARG A 346 14.96 -0.81 -25.64
C ARG A 346 13.90 -1.30 -26.62
N ALA A 347 13.13 -2.33 -26.28
CA ALA A 347 12.10 -2.91 -27.15
C ALA A 347 10.76 -2.17 -27.03
N LEU A 348 10.40 -1.70 -25.82
CA LEU A 348 9.09 -1.13 -25.54
C LEU A 348 9.09 0.40 -25.47
N GLY A 349 10.25 1.03 -25.27
CA GLY A 349 10.39 2.48 -25.19
C GLY A 349 10.22 3.04 -23.80
N GLY A 350 10.14 4.37 -23.71
CA GLY A 350 10.13 5.14 -22.49
C GLY A 350 8.91 4.92 -21.63
N VAL A 351 9.18 4.85 -20.33
CA VAL A 351 8.18 4.81 -19.25
C VAL A 351 8.90 5.14 -17.95
N GLU A 352 8.20 5.74 -17.00
CA GLU A 352 8.73 5.92 -15.65
C GLU A 352 9.18 4.57 -15.03
N ILE A 353 10.23 4.60 -14.23
CA ILE A 353 10.71 3.42 -13.50
C ILE A 353 9.65 3.04 -12.46
N ALA A 354 9.19 1.80 -12.50
CA ALA A 354 8.16 1.30 -11.60
C ALA A 354 8.46 -0.12 -11.11
N ASN A 355 7.95 -0.45 -9.95
CA ASN A 355 8.03 -1.80 -9.38
C ASN A 355 6.74 -2.62 -9.59
N ASN A 356 5.79 -2.09 -10.35
CA ASN A 356 4.50 -2.71 -10.64
C ASN A 356 3.83 -2.07 -11.88
N SER A 357 2.77 -2.70 -12.39
CA SER A 357 2.03 -2.24 -13.56
C SER A 357 0.94 -1.20 -13.27
N HIS A 358 0.73 -0.78 -12.02
CA HIS A 358 -0.39 0.08 -11.60
C HIS A 358 -1.79 -0.44 -11.97
N ASP A 359 -1.93 -1.77 -12.12
CA ASP A 359 -3.20 -2.49 -12.29
C ASP A 359 -3.06 -3.84 -11.62
N ILE A 360 -3.94 -4.17 -10.68
CA ILE A 360 -3.82 -5.37 -9.85
C ILE A 360 -3.80 -6.67 -10.68
N PHE A 361 -4.56 -6.74 -11.78
CA PHE A 361 -4.63 -7.95 -12.60
C PHE A 361 -3.37 -8.15 -13.41
N LEU A 362 -2.91 -7.11 -14.08
CA LEU A 362 -1.67 -7.15 -14.86
C LEU A 362 -0.45 -7.32 -13.98
N ASP A 363 -0.44 -6.70 -12.79
CA ASP A 363 0.65 -6.86 -11.83
C ASP A 363 0.75 -8.32 -11.35
N LEU A 364 -0.39 -8.94 -10.98
CA LEU A 364 -0.42 -10.35 -10.60
C LEU A 364 -0.01 -11.27 -11.77
N LEU A 365 -0.50 -11.01 -12.99
CA LEU A 365 -0.12 -11.80 -14.17
C LEU A 365 1.37 -11.66 -14.49
N ALA A 366 1.91 -10.44 -14.46
CA ALA A 366 3.33 -10.21 -14.72
C ALA A 366 4.22 -10.89 -13.68
N LYS A 367 3.94 -10.68 -12.39
CA LYS A 367 4.79 -11.12 -11.27
C LYS A 367 4.60 -12.60 -10.90
N THR A 368 3.39 -13.15 -11.07
CA THR A 368 3.03 -14.48 -10.52
C THR A 368 2.31 -15.39 -11.52
N GLY A 369 2.15 -14.93 -12.75
CA GLY A 369 1.51 -15.68 -13.84
C GLY A 369 0.05 -16.03 -13.56
N VAL A 370 -0.48 -16.96 -14.35
CA VAL A 370 -1.86 -17.45 -14.20
C VAL A 370 -2.08 -18.17 -12.87
N VAL A 371 -1.04 -18.77 -12.29
CA VAL A 371 -1.15 -19.51 -11.01
C VAL A 371 -1.45 -18.53 -9.88
N GLY A 372 -0.65 -17.46 -9.70
CA GLY A 372 -0.88 -16.49 -8.62
C GLY A 372 -2.15 -15.68 -8.84
N CYS A 373 -2.36 -15.20 -10.06
CA CYS A 373 -3.58 -14.50 -10.42
C CYS A 373 -4.83 -15.38 -10.16
N GLY A 374 -4.77 -16.66 -10.53
CA GLY A 374 -5.83 -17.64 -10.30
C GLY A 374 -6.10 -17.88 -8.81
N ILE A 375 -5.08 -18.04 -7.98
CA ILE A 375 -5.22 -18.19 -6.52
C ILE A 375 -6.03 -17.01 -5.94
N VAL A 376 -5.65 -15.78 -6.28
CA VAL A 376 -6.29 -14.58 -5.75
C VAL A 376 -7.71 -14.44 -6.31
N LEU A 377 -7.87 -14.43 -7.64
CA LEU A 377 -9.16 -14.18 -8.28
C LEU A 377 -10.20 -15.26 -7.96
N LEU A 378 -9.84 -16.54 -8.12
CA LEU A 378 -10.79 -17.64 -7.87
C LEU A 378 -11.11 -17.76 -6.38
N GLY A 379 -10.12 -17.52 -5.50
CA GLY A 379 -10.32 -17.55 -4.06
C GLY A 379 -11.25 -16.44 -3.58
N LEU A 380 -11.02 -15.20 -4.02
CA LEU A 380 -11.86 -14.05 -3.68
C LEU A 380 -13.24 -14.13 -4.35
N LEU A 381 -13.34 -14.59 -5.59
CA LEU A 381 -14.61 -14.83 -6.27
C LEU A 381 -15.45 -15.89 -5.53
N ALA A 382 -14.81 -17.01 -5.15
CA ALA A 382 -15.48 -18.05 -4.38
C ALA A 382 -15.98 -17.53 -3.02
N TRP A 383 -15.18 -16.69 -2.35
CA TRP A 383 -15.61 -16.01 -1.13
C TRP A 383 -16.81 -15.09 -1.40
N PHE A 384 -16.73 -14.23 -2.40
CA PHE A 384 -17.78 -13.27 -2.76
C PHE A 384 -19.09 -13.96 -3.11
N VAL A 385 -19.07 -15.01 -3.93
CA VAL A 385 -20.27 -15.81 -4.27
C VAL A 385 -20.92 -16.41 -3.02
N ARG A 386 -20.12 -16.86 -2.03
CA ARG A 386 -20.64 -17.32 -0.73
C ARG A 386 -21.33 -16.19 0.03
N GLN A 387 -20.73 -14.99 0.01
CA GLN A 387 -21.29 -13.82 0.70
C GLN A 387 -22.63 -13.38 0.08
N LEU A 388 -22.80 -13.48 -1.25
CA LEU A 388 -24.08 -13.15 -1.91
C LEU A 388 -25.24 -14.04 -1.44
N ARG A 389 -24.94 -15.26 -0.95
CA ARG A 389 -25.94 -16.19 -0.40
C ARG A 389 -26.18 -16.00 1.10
N ALA A 390 -25.41 -15.19 1.77
CA ALA A 390 -25.57 -14.90 3.19
C ALA A 390 -26.65 -13.80 3.41
N ARG A 391 -27.09 -13.64 4.66
CA ARG A 391 -27.97 -12.52 5.02
C ARG A 391 -27.18 -11.21 4.93
N HIS A 392 -27.72 -10.23 4.24
CA HIS A 392 -27.07 -8.93 4.02
C HIS A 392 -27.42 -7.97 5.17
N THR A 393 -26.80 -8.16 6.31
CA THR A 393 -26.91 -7.25 7.45
C THR A 393 -26.15 -5.97 7.22
N ALA A 394 -26.44 -4.90 7.98
CA ALA A 394 -25.75 -3.62 7.86
C ALA A 394 -24.23 -3.77 8.07
N GLU A 395 -23.81 -4.65 8.98
CA GLU A 395 -22.41 -4.95 9.26
C GLU A 395 -21.70 -5.56 8.04
N ARG A 396 -22.37 -6.51 7.35
CA ARG A 396 -21.82 -7.14 6.14
C ARG A 396 -21.70 -6.15 4.99
N ILE A 397 -22.73 -5.35 4.78
CA ILE A 397 -22.74 -4.33 3.73
C ILE A 397 -21.68 -3.26 4.01
N PHE A 398 -21.49 -2.87 5.27
CA PHE A 398 -20.40 -1.97 5.66
C PHE A 398 -19.02 -2.58 5.35
N GLY A 399 -18.81 -3.86 5.69
CA GLY A 399 -17.58 -4.56 5.30
C GLY A 399 -17.37 -4.61 3.79
N PHE A 400 -18.43 -4.80 2.99
CA PHE A 400 -18.36 -4.72 1.52
C PHE A 400 -18.02 -3.32 1.03
N ALA A 401 -18.51 -2.26 1.70
CA ALA A 401 -18.15 -0.88 1.36
C ALA A 401 -16.65 -0.62 1.57
N LEU A 402 -16.07 -1.11 2.68
CA LEU A 402 -14.62 -0.99 2.94
C LEU A 402 -13.80 -1.76 1.91
N ILE A 403 -14.14 -3.03 1.66
CA ILE A 403 -13.45 -3.85 0.64
C ILE A 403 -13.61 -3.22 -0.74
N GLY A 404 -14.83 -2.80 -1.10
CA GLY A 404 -15.11 -2.19 -2.40
C GLY A 404 -14.35 -0.89 -2.63
N ALA A 405 -14.26 -0.01 -1.62
CA ALA A 405 -13.45 1.21 -1.70
C ALA A 405 -11.95 0.89 -1.89
N LEU A 406 -11.42 -0.14 -1.23
CA LEU A 406 -10.05 -0.60 -1.43
C LEU A 406 -9.83 -1.19 -2.82
N VAL A 407 -10.77 -2.00 -3.33
CA VAL A 407 -10.71 -2.57 -4.68
C VAL A 407 -10.70 -1.46 -5.74
N MET A 408 -11.53 -0.40 -5.59
CA MET A 408 -11.50 0.74 -6.51
C MET A 408 -10.12 1.43 -6.55
N HIS A 409 -9.41 1.47 -5.42
CA HIS A 409 -8.04 1.97 -5.39
C HIS A 409 -7.07 0.98 -6.04
N ALA A 410 -7.22 -0.32 -5.78
CA ALA A 410 -6.34 -1.38 -6.32
C ALA A 410 -6.43 -1.55 -7.85
N LEU A 411 -7.51 -1.07 -8.49
CA LEU A 411 -7.63 -1.05 -9.95
C LEU A 411 -6.73 -0.01 -10.63
N VAL A 412 -6.19 0.94 -9.88
CA VAL A 412 -5.41 2.06 -10.44
C VAL A 412 -4.06 2.24 -9.75
N GLU A 413 -3.83 1.54 -8.64
CA GLU A 413 -2.61 1.52 -7.81
C GLU A 413 -2.49 0.18 -7.07
N TYR A 414 -1.65 0.09 -6.05
CA TYR A 414 -1.34 -1.15 -5.33
C TYR A 414 -1.48 -1.04 -3.80
N PRO A 415 -2.59 -0.47 -3.26
CA PRO A 415 -2.74 -0.30 -1.81
C PRO A 415 -2.72 -1.62 -1.04
N GLN A 416 -3.08 -2.74 -1.67
CA GLN A 416 -3.03 -4.07 -1.08
C GLN A 416 -1.60 -4.58 -0.78
N GLN A 417 -0.57 -3.91 -1.26
CA GLN A 417 0.83 -4.23 -0.95
C GLN A 417 1.32 -3.56 0.34
N TYR A 418 0.51 -2.70 0.97
CA TYR A 418 0.83 -2.06 2.25
C TYR A 418 0.09 -2.73 3.41
N MET A 419 0.81 -3.06 4.49
CA MET A 419 0.26 -3.74 5.67
C MET A 419 -0.94 -3.00 6.27
N PHE A 420 -0.92 -1.66 6.32
CA PHE A 420 -2.00 -0.87 6.90
C PHE A 420 -3.31 -0.88 6.07
N PHE A 421 -3.29 -1.36 4.80
CA PHE A 421 -4.49 -1.67 4.03
C PHE A 421 -4.76 -3.17 3.95
N LEU A 422 -3.72 -3.99 3.80
CA LEU A 422 -3.83 -5.43 3.68
C LEU A 422 -4.46 -6.07 4.93
N LEU A 423 -3.93 -5.75 6.12
CA LEU A 423 -4.36 -6.41 7.36
C LEU A 423 -5.81 -6.06 7.75
N PRO A 424 -6.28 -4.79 7.69
CA PRO A 424 -7.69 -4.47 7.87
C PRO A 424 -8.60 -5.20 6.88
N ALA A 425 -8.23 -5.24 5.60
CA ALA A 425 -9.02 -5.93 4.59
C ALA A 425 -9.12 -7.43 4.88
N MET A 426 -7.99 -8.09 5.17
CA MET A 426 -7.96 -9.52 5.48
C MET A 426 -8.71 -9.83 6.78
N PHE A 427 -8.64 -8.95 7.78
CA PHE A 427 -9.47 -9.05 8.99
C PHE A 427 -10.97 -9.01 8.65
N VAL A 428 -11.40 -8.08 7.79
CA VAL A 428 -12.81 -7.97 7.37
C VAL A 428 -13.23 -9.20 6.55
N PHE A 429 -12.37 -9.72 5.64
CA PHE A 429 -12.64 -10.99 4.93
C PHE A 429 -12.90 -12.13 5.91
N GLY A 430 -12.09 -12.26 6.95
CA GLY A 430 -12.28 -13.27 8.00
C GLY A 430 -13.54 -13.03 8.84
N LEU A 431 -13.79 -11.77 9.22
CA LEU A 431 -14.95 -11.38 10.04
C LEU A 431 -16.28 -11.70 9.35
N LEU A 432 -16.33 -11.60 8.02
CA LEU A 432 -17.53 -11.89 7.23
C LEU A 432 -17.59 -13.32 6.71
N GLU A 433 -16.53 -14.15 6.86
CA GLU A 433 -16.53 -15.53 6.36
C GLU A 433 -17.54 -16.41 7.08
N THR A 434 -18.25 -17.21 6.31
CA THR A 434 -19.31 -18.09 6.82
C THR A 434 -18.93 -19.56 6.88
N LYS A 435 -17.88 -19.96 6.15
CA LYS A 435 -17.48 -21.36 6.02
C LYS A 435 -16.14 -21.68 6.66
N PRO A 436 -16.08 -22.66 7.59
CA PRO A 436 -14.82 -23.24 8.07
C PRO A 436 -14.27 -24.28 7.09
N LEU A 437 -12.97 -24.48 7.14
CA LEU A 437 -12.31 -25.64 6.57
C LEU A 437 -12.60 -26.88 7.46
N ARG A 438 -13.37 -27.82 6.95
CA ARG A 438 -13.83 -28.99 7.73
C ARG A 438 -12.75 -30.02 8.01
N PHE A 439 -11.71 -30.06 7.18
CA PHE A 439 -10.62 -31.03 7.32
C PHE A 439 -9.52 -30.57 8.30
N VAL A 440 -9.58 -29.33 8.79
CA VAL A 440 -8.62 -28.82 9.79
C VAL A 440 -9.22 -28.96 11.19
N PRO A 441 -8.67 -29.81 12.07
CA PRO A 441 -9.14 -29.93 13.44
C PRO A 441 -9.00 -28.59 14.20
N SER A 442 -9.99 -28.25 15.01
CA SER A 442 -10.00 -26.98 15.77
C SER A 442 -8.76 -26.78 16.65
N ARG A 443 -8.25 -27.88 17.24
CA ARG A 443 -7.03 -27.82 18.06
C ARG A 443 -5.81 -27.48 17.23
N ALA A 444 -5.67 -28.06 16.03
CA ALA A 444 -4.56 -27.78 15.12
C ALA A 444 -4.63 -26.33 14.60
N ALA A 445 -5.83 -25.87 14.19
CA ALA A 445 -6.04 -24.48 13.77
C ALA A 445 -5.67 -23.48 14.86
N PHE A 446 -6.08 -23.75 16.11
CA PHE A 446 -5.78 -22.88 17.26
C PHE A 446 -4.29 -22.91 17.63
N ALA A 447 -3.65 -24.09 17.59
CA ALA A 447 -2.21 -24.21 17.82
C ALA A 447 -1.39 -23.45 16.76
N ALA A 448 -1.72 -23.62 15.48
CA ALA A 448 -1.07 -22.87 14.40
C ALA A 448 -1.26 -21.36 14.57
N TYR A 449 -2.48 -20.92 14.85
CA TYR A 449 -2.76 -19.51 15.14
C TYR A 449 -1.94 -18.98 16.32
N THR A 450 -1.83 -19.76 17.40
CA THR A 450 -1.01 -19.40 18.58
C THR A 450 0.45 -19.19 18.20
N VAL A 451 1.03 -20.13 17.44
CA VAL A 451 2.42 -20.05 16.99
C VAL A 451 2.64 -18.82 16.12
N ILE A 452 1.73 -18.54 15.19
CA ILE A 452 1.86 -17.39 14.29
C ILE A 452 1.76 -16.07 15.06
N VAL A 453 0.79 -15.93 15.98
CA VAL A 453 0.61 -14.70 16.76
C VAL A 453 1.82 -14.44 17.65
N PHE A 454 2.20 -15.41 18.49
CA PHE A 454 3.27 -15.20 19.47
C PHE A 454 4.65 -15.24 18.82
N GLY A 455 4.86 -16.07 17.80
CA GLY A 455 6.06 -16.04 16.96
C GLY A 455 6.21 -14.71 16.23
N GLY A 456 5.09 -14.17 15.71
CA GLY A 456 5.04 -12.84 15.09
C GLY A 456 5.41 -11.72 16.06
N ILE A 457 4.87 -11.75 17.29
CA ILE A 457 5.23 -10.76 18.34
C ILE A 457 6.73 -10.82 18.65
N VAL A 458 7.29 -12.02 18.79
CA VAL A 458 8.72 -12.19 19.04
C VAL A 458 9.55 -11.72 17.85
N SER A 459 9.06 -11.90 16.63
CA SER A 459 9.77 -11.48 15.40
C SER A 459 9.77 -9.95 15.16
N LEU A 460 8.96 -9.17 15.87
CA LEU A 460 8.94 -7.70 15.69
C LEU A 460 10.31 -7.07 15.92
N TRP A 461 11.01 -7.47 16.96
CA TRP A 461 12.36 -6.94 17.24
C TRP A 461 13.40 -7.30 16.17
N PRO A 462 13.56 -8.59 15.75
CA PRO A 462 14.43 -8.92 14.63
C PRO A 462 14.08 -8.19 13.33
N VAL A 463 12.79 -8.04 12.99
CA VAL A 463 12.35 -7.33 11.78
C VAL A 463 12.76 -5.85 11.82
N LEU A 464 12.48 -5.17 12.94
CA LEU A 464 12.88 -3.77 13.13
C LEU A 464 14.41 -3.61 13.04
N ARG A 465 15.15 -4.50 13.72
CA ARG A 465 16.61 -4.48 13.69
C ARG A 465 17.16 -4.73 12.27
N ASP A 466 16.52 -5.61 11.51
CA ASP A 466 16.92 -5.90 10.14
C ASP A 466 16.68 -4.72 9.20
N TYR A 467 15.56 -4.01 9.37
CA TYR A 467 15.30 -2.76 8.65
C TYR A 467 16.33 -1.67 8.99
N ASN A 468 16.59 -1.45 10.27
CA ASN A 468 17.54 -0.42 10.73
C ASN A 468 18.94 -0.62 10.15
N ARG A 469 19.33 -1.86 9.81
CA ARG A 469 20.59 -2.14 9.11
C ARG A 469 20.63 -1.55 7.69
N SER A 470 19.51 -1.55 6.98
CA SER A 470 19.41 -0.87 5.67
C SER A 470 19.26 0.64 5.83
N GLU A 471 18.51 1.10 6.83
CA GLU A 471 18.31 2.52 7.14
C GLU A 471 19.64 3.25 7.46
N VAL A 472 20.60 2.56 8.07
CA VAL A 472 21.92 3.14 8.41
C VAL A 472 22.69 3.64 7.17
N LEU A 473 22.40 3.12 5.97
CA LEU A 473 23.00 3.58 4.72
C LEU A 473 22.61 5.02 4.34
N TYR A 474 21.53 5.52 4.91
CA TYR A 474 21.01 6.86 4.64
C TYR A 474 21.31 7.84 5.79
N TYR A 475 21.46 7.35 7.02
CA TYR A 475 21.53 8.20 8.22
C TYR A 475 22.70 7.87 9.14
N GLY A 476 23.57 6.94 8.77
CA GLY A 476 24.70 6.51 9.59
C GLY A 476 25.94 7.40 9.41
N ALA A 477 26.78 7.49 10.44
CA ALA A 477 28.05 8.21 10.38
C ALA A 477 29.10 7.53 9.46
N HIS A 478 29.10 6.18 9.40
CA HIS A 478 29.97 5.36 8.54
C HIS A 478 29.13 4.28 7.87
N PRO A 479 28.21 4.66 6.98
CA PRO A 479 27.10 3.81 6.58
C PRO A 479 27.54 2.53 5.88
N ALA A 480 28.48 2.62 4.93
CA ALA A 480 28.95 1.46 4.17
C ALA A 480 29.60 0.40 5.05
N GLN A 481 30.45 0.82 6.01
CA GLN A 481 31.11 -0.10 6.93
C GLN A 481 30.11 -0.75 7.89
N GLN A 482 29.23 0.05 8.49
CA GLN A 482 28.21 -0.45 9.43
C GLN A 482 27.29 -1.48 8.77
N TYR A 483 26.89 -1.25 7.51
CA TYR A 483 26.09 -2.21 6.76
C TYR A 483 26.87 -3.47 6.39
N ALA A 484 28.14 -3.32 5.94
CA ALA A 484 28.98 -4.46 5.57
C ALA A 484 29.21 -5.42 6.76
N ASP A 485 29.37 -4.88 7.97
CA ASP A 485 29.56 -5.67 9.19
C ASP A 485 28.29 -6.44 9.61
N ALA A 486 27.09 -5.94 9.25
CA ALA A 486 25.84 -6.55 9.63
C ALA A 486 24.74 -6.34 8.55
N PRO A 487 24.83 -7.01 7.40
CA PRO A 487 23.87 -6.81 6.30
C PRO A 487 22.47 -7.30 6.68
N SER A 488 21.46 -6.68 6.07
CA SER A 488 20.06 -7.08 6.22
C SER A 488 19.77 -8.42 5.55
N PHE A 489 18.76 -9.12 6.02
CA PHE A 489 18.23 -10.33 5.41
C PHE A 489 16.93 -10.06 4.63
N LEU A 490 15.87 -9.57 5.28
CA LEU A 490 14.58 -9.26 4.65
C LEU A 490 14.66 -8.00 3.79
N PHE A 491 15.44 -7.00 4.24
CA PHE A 491 15.60 -5.72 3.56
C PHE A 491 16.89 -5.65 2.73
N ARG A 492 17.40 -6.82 2.32
CA ARG A 492 18.65 -6.95 1.56
C ARG A 492 18.64 -6.16 0.26
N ALA A 493 17.53 -6.14 -0.47
CA ALA A 493 17.40 -5.43 -1.73
C ALA A 493 17.72 -3.93 -1.59
N TRP A 494 17.14 -3.28 -0.58
CA TRP A 494 17.41 -1.86 -0.29
C TRP A 494 18.83 -1.62 0.22
N GLY A 495 19.37 -2.56 1.00
CA GLY A 495 20.75 -2.49 1.43
C GLY A 495 21.74 -2.60 0.28
N ASP A 496 21.53 -3.52 -0.66
CA ASP A 496 22.37 -3.65 -1.86
C ASP A 496 22.26 -2.40 -2.75
N TYR A 497 21.08 -1.80 -2.85
CA TYR A 497 20.87 -0.53 -3.57
C TYR A 497 21.66 0.63 -2.91
N GLY A 498 21.52 0.84 -1.61
CA GLY A 498 22.26 1.88 -0.89
C GLY A 498 23.77 1.65 -0.96
N MET A 499 24.26 0.42 -0.82
CA MET A 499 25.68 0.11 -0.98
C MET A 499 26.18 0.43 -2.39
N ALA A 500 25.42 0.13 -3.44
CA ALA A 500 25.82 0.45 -4.81
C ALA A 500 26.03 1.97 -5.02
N THR A 501 25.20 2.81 -4.37
CA THR A 501 25.35 4.28 -4.45
C THR A 501 26.55 4.82 -3.67
N LEU A 502 27.01 4.12 -2.63
CA LEU A 502 28.11 4.54 -1.75
C LEU A 502 29.49 3.99 -2.15
N MET A 503 29.55 2.94 -2.99
CA MET A 503 30.82 2.33 -3.41
C MET A 503 31.69 3.33 -4.20
N PRO A 504 33.03 3.38 -3.97
CA PRO A 504 33.92 4.25 -4.76
C PRO A 504 33.94 3.84 -6.23
N MET A 505 33.91 4.82 -7.13
CA MET A 505 33.97 4.63 -8.58
C MET A 505 35.41 4.55 -9.05
N ASN A 506 36.02 3.38 -8.99
CA ASN A 506 37.38 3.10 -9.44
C ASN A 506 37.56 1.63 -9.84
N ALA A 507 38.71 1.28 -10.42
CA ALA A 507 39.02 -0.06 -10.93
C ALA A 507 39.23 -1.13 -9.84
N ALA A 508 39.33 -0.74 -8.54
CA ALA A 508 39.52 -1.73 -7.47
C ALA A 508 38.24 -2.56 -7.25
N SER A 509 38.39 -3.88 -7.12
CA SER A 509 37.28 -4.84 -6.86
C SER A 509 36.09 -4.71 -7.83
N LEU A 510 36.35 -4.52 -9.12
CA LEU A 510 35.34 -4.29 -10.15
C LEU A 510 34.24 -5.37 -10.18
N SER A 511 34.60 -6.64 -10.07
CA SER A 511 33.62 -7.74 -10.08
C SER A 511 32.61 -7.63 -8.94
N THR A 512 33.06 -7.27 -7.74
CA THR A 512 32.18 -7.05 -6.58
C THR A 512 31.24 -5.86 -6.78
N LYS A 513 31.77 -4.77 -7.35
CA LYS A 513 30.99 -3.55 -7.62
C LYS A 513 29.95 -3.78 -8.72
N LEU A 514 30.34 -4.44 -9.81
CA LEU A 514 29.42 -4.80 -10.89
C LEU A 514 28.26 -5.66 -10.35
N ALA A 515 28.57 -6.73 -9.60
CA ALA A 515 27.54 -7.60 -9.01
C ALA A 515 26.64 -6.85 -8.02
N ALA A 516 27.15 -5.86 -7.27
CA ALA A 516 26.33 -5.03 -6.39
C ALA A 516 25.37 -4.12 -7.18
N HIS A 517 25.85 -3.52 -8.28
CA HIS A 517 25.01 -2.68 -9.14
C HIS A 517 23.96 -3.49 -9.89
N GLU A 518 24.26 -4.71 -10.34
CA GLU A 518 23.28 -5.63 -10.95
C GLU A 518 22.13 -5.93 -9.97
N ARG A 519 22.46 -6.23 -8.70
CA ARG A 519 21.44 -6.42 -7.65
C ARG A 519 20.66 -5.13 -7.35
N ALA A 520 21.31 -3.99 -7.39
CA ALA A 520 20.65 -2.70 -7.20
C ALA A 520 19.66 -2.38 -8.34
N ILE A 521 20.08 -2.61 -9.60
CA ILE A 521 19.22 -2.47 -10.79
C ILE A 521 17.99 -3.38 -10.69
N ALA A 522 18.16 -4.58 -10.14
CA ALA A 522 17.05 -5.52 -9.95
C ALA A 522 15.99 -5.01 -8.96
N LEU A 523 16.35 -4.18 -7.98
CA LEU A 523 15.38 -3.49 -7.13
C LEU A 523 14.76 -2.27 -7.83
N LEU A 524 15.63 -1.41 -8.39
CA LEU A 524 15.24 -0.17 -9.04
C LEU A 524 16.34 0.27 -10.03
N PRO A 525 16.09 0.32 -11.35
CA PRO A 525 17.04 0.81 -12.34
C PRO A 525 17.11 2.35 -12.33
N GLY A 526 17.36 2.94 -11.16
CA GLY A 526 17.44 4.39 -10.98
C GLY A 526 18.65 5.02 -11.68
N GLU A 527 18.52 6.28 -12.06
CA GLU A 527 19.49 7.00 -12.89
C GLU A 527 20.89 6.96 -12.28
N THR A 528 21.02 7.21 -10.97
CA THR A 528 22.31 7.17 -10.27
C THR A 528 22.97 5.80 -10.37
N VAL A 529 22.22 4.72 -10.15
CA VAL A 529 22.77 3.36 -10.23
C VAL A 529 23.15 3.01 -11.67
N LEU A 530 22.34 3.42 -12.66
CA LEU A 530 22.63 3.16 -14.09
C LEU A 530 23.86 3.92 -14.57
N ARG A 531 24.02 5.20 -14.21
CA ARG A 531 25.24 5.98 -14.54
C ARG A 531 26.50 5.30 -14.00
N ARG A 532 26.45 4.91 -12.72
CA ARG A 532 27.56 4.25 -12.03
C ARG A 532 27.86 2.88 -12.64
N TYR A 533 26.83 2.10 -12.96
CA TYR A 533 27.00 0.79 -13.57
C TYR A 533 27.64 0.89 -14.95
N ALA A 534 27.24 1.86 -15.80
CA ALA A 534 27.85 2.09 -17.10
C ALA A 534 29.36 2.44 -16.98
N VAL A 535 29.73 3.30 -16.02
CA VAL A 535 31.15 3.64 -15.77
C VAL A 535 31.95 2.39 -15.31
N LEU A 536 31.38 1.58 -14.41
CA LEU A 536 32.05 0.35 -13.94
C LEU A 536 32.19 -0.70 -15.04
N GLN A 537 31.19 -0.83 -15.94
CA GLN A 537 31.30 -1.70 -17.12
C GLN A 537 32.42 -1.23 -18.07
N ALA A 538 32.51 0.08 -18.32
CA ALA A 538 33.56 0.65 -19.14
C ALA A 538 34.96 0.44 -18.51
N LEU A 539 35.10 0.61 -17.18
CA LEU A 539 36.32 0.31 -16.43
C LEU A 539 36.73 -1.17 -16.51
N ALA A 540 35.74 -2.07 -16.62
CA ALA A 540 35.97 -3.51 -16.80
C ALA A 540 36.30 -3.88 -18.26
N GLY A 541 36.36 -2.91 -19.18
CA GLY A 541 36.62 -3.12 -20.62
C GLY A 541 35.36 -3.51 -21.41
N ASN A 542 34.19 -3.58 -20.79
CA ASN A 542 32.91 -3.88 -21.46
C ASN A 542 32.26 -2.55 -21.93
N THR A 543 32.85 -1.93 -22.96
CA THR A 543 32.35 -0.66 -23.51
C THR A 543 31.00 -0.79 -24.22
N ASP A 544 30.73 -1.93 -24.85
CA ASP A 544 29.45 -2.20 -25.51
C ASP A 544 28.31 -2.32 -24.49
N GLY A 545 28.52 -3.06 -23.39
CA GLY A 545 27.57 -3.13 -22.27
C GLY A 545 27.35 -1.79 -21.59
N ALA A 546 28.43 -1.00 -21.43
CA ALA A 546 28.32 0.35 -20.91
C ALA A 546 27.46 1.26 -21.82
N ALA A 547 27.70 1.22 -23.13
CA ALA A 547 26.91 1.98 -24.10
C ALA A 547 25.44 1.55 -24.14
N ASP A 548 25.14 0.25 -24.00
CA ASP A 548 23.77 -0.26 -23.86
C ASP A 548 23.09 0.25 -22.59
N THR A 549 23.82 0.26 -21.46
CA THR A 549 23.30 0.81 -20.20
C THR A 549 23.00 2.30 -20.32
N VAL A 550 23.87 3.09 -20.97
CA VAL A 550 23.63 4.52 -21.24
C VAL A 550 22.41 4.72 -22.15
N ALA A 551 22.22 3.86 -23.15
CA ALA A 551 21.04 3.93 -24.02
C ALA A 551 19.72 3.67 -23.24
N ARG A 552 19.73 2.75 -22.29
CA ARG A 552 18.58 2.48 -21.39
C ARG A 552 18.36 3.63 -20.40
N LEU A 553 19.44 4.18 -19.82
CA LEU A 553 19.38 5.38 -18.98
C LEU A 553 18.70 6.54 -19.75
N LYS A 554 19.08 6.77 -21.00
CA LYS A 554 18.45 7.79 -21.83
C LYS A 554 16.96 7.58 -21.99
N ILE A 555 16.52 6.33 -22.20
CA ILE A 555 15.09 5.99 -22.36
C ILE A 555 14.30 6.40 -21.10
N PHE A 556 14.78 6.05 -19.91
CA PHE A 556 14.13 6.42 -18.66
C PHE A 556 14.17 7.92 -18.37
N ALA A 557 15.33 8.56 -18.55
CA ALA A 557 15.51 9.98 -18.28
C ALA A 557 14.72 10.88 -19.27
N GLN A 558 14.48 10.45 -20.50
CA GLN A 558 13.68 11.21 -21.47
C GLN A 558 12.23 11.34 -21.05
N GLU A 559 11.64 10.35 -20.41
CA GLU A 559 10.26 10.40 -19.89
C GLU A 559 10.11 11.43 -18.78
N LEU A 560 11.16 11.62 -17.97
CA LEU A 560 11.21 12.62 -16.90
C LEU A 560 11.69 14.01 -17.40
N HIS A 561 12.00 14.15 -18.70
CA HIS A 561 12.60 15.35 -19.30
C HIS A 561 13.95 15.75 -18.68
N ASP A 562 14.67 14.78 -18.10
CA ASP A 562 15.89 14.96 -17.31
C ASP A 562 17.17 14.45 -18.00
N TRP A 563 17.08 14.02 -19.25
CA TRP A 563 18.24 13.48 -19.99
C TRP A 563 19.45 14.40 -20.02
N PRO A 564 19.34 15.74 -20.22
CA PRO A 564 20.50 16.62 -20.19
C PRO A 564 21.25 16.58 -18.85
N THR A 565 20.56 16.58 -17.73
CA THR A 565 21.13 16.49 -16.38
C THR A 565 21.83 15.15 -16.17
N GLN A 566 21.17 14.04 -16.55
CA GLN A 566 21.74 12.71 -16.42
C GLN A 566 22.98 12.52 -17.31
N LEU A 567 23.02 13.12 -18.50
CA LEU A 567 24.19 13.09 -19.37
C LEU A 567 25.35 13.92 -18.81
N ALA A 568 25.07 15.10 -18.25
CA ALA A 568 26.07 15.95 -17.60
C ALA A 568 26.71 15.23 -16.40
N ALA A 569 25.88 14.64 -15.51
CA ALA A 569 26.35 13.87 -14.37
C ALA A 569 27.17 12.63 -14.80
N LEU A 570 26.77 11.93 -15.85
CA LEU A 570 27.54 10.81 -16.41
C LEU A 570 28.93 11.29 -16.90
N TYR A 571 28.98 12.41 -17.64
CA TYR A 571 30.26 12.95 -18.15
C TYR A 571 31.16 13.40 -17.01
N GLY A 572 30.60 13.99 -15.94
CA GLY A 572 31.34 14.32 -14.73
C GLY A 572 32.00 13.09 -14.07
N LEU A 573 31.27 11.96 -14.01
CA LEU A 573 31.87 10.71 -13.52
C LEU A 573 33.00 10.20 -14.41
N LEU A 574 32.86 10.31 -15.73
CA LEU A 574 33.86 9.88 -16.71
C LEU A 574 35.13 10.81 -16.69
N ASP A 575 34.98 12.09 -16.38
CA ASP A 575 36.09 13.03 -16.25
C ASP A 575 37.03 12.70 -15.07
N ASN A 576 36.49 12.07 -14.02
CA ASN A 576 37.28 11.60 -12.89
C ASN A 576 38.08 10.32 -13.21
N GLU A 577 37.89 9.71 -14.40
CA GLU A 577 38.56 8.47 -14.80
C GLU A 577 39.25 8.63 -16.17
N PRO A 578 40.52 9.14 -16.21
CA PRO A 578 41.23 9.44 -17.46
C PRO A 578 41.35 8.26 -18.42
N THR A 579 41.32 7.01 -17.91
CA THR A 579 41.36 5.78 -18.73
C THR A 579 40.12 5.62 -19.61
N LEU A 580 38.99 6.31 -19.31
CA LEU A 580 37.74 6.26 -20.03
C LEU A 580 37.55 7.44 -21.01
N ALA A 581 38.58 8.24 -21.27
CA ALA A 581 38.49 9.39 -22.20
C ALA A 581 38.02 8.98 -23.61
N GLY A 582 38.45 7.81 -24.09
CA GLY A 582 37.99 7.25 -25.37
C GLY A 582 36.47 6.92 -25.37
N PHE A 583 36.02 6.25 -24.33
CA PHE A 583 34.60 5.94 -24.15
C PHE A 583 33.73 7.19 -24.05
N LYS A 584 34.19 8.21 -23.26
CA LYS A 584 33.51 9.51 -23.21
C LYS A 584 33.44 10.18 -24.59
N ALA A 585 34.54 10.16 -25.38
CA ALA A 585 34.55 10.75 -26.72
C ALA A 585 33.53 10.08 -27.66
N ASP A 586 33.34 8.76 -27.55
CA ASP A 586 32.33 8.05 -28.34
C ASP A 586 30.91 8.40 -27.89
N LEU A 587 30.63 8.56 -26.59
CA LEU A 587 29.35 9.06 -26.11
C LEU A 587 29.08 10.50 -26.55
N VAL A 588 30.08 11.38 -26.57
CA VAL A 588 29.95 12.75 -27.07
C VAL A 588 29.59 12.76 -28.58
N LYS A 589 30.19 11.89 -29.38
CA LYS A 589 29.79 11.74 -30.79
C LYS A 589 28.33 11.30 -30.95
N GLN A 590 27.85 10.44 -30.04
CA GLN A 590 26.51 9.87 -30.13
C GLN A 590 25.42 10.77 -29.55
N TYR A 591 25.68 11.45 -28.44
CA TYR A 591 24.69 12.20 -27.69
C TYR A 591 24.92 13.71 -27.63
N GLY A 592 26.09 14.18 -28.04
CA GLY A 592 26.50 15.58 -27.94
C GLY A 592 26.97 15.96 -26.54
N ASN A 593 27.21 17.25 -26.32
CA ASN A 593 27.46 17.82 -25.01
C ASN A 593 26.13 18.30 -24.41
N PRO A 594 25.91 18.11 -23.08
CA PRO A 594 24.77 18.68 -22.40
C PRO A 594 24.81 20.22 -22.43
N PRO A 595 23.69 20.93 -22.35
CA PRO A 595 23.66 22.39 -22.21
C PRO A 595 24.44 22.84 -20.96
N ALA A 596 25.10 23.99 -21.04
CA ALA A 596 25.94 24.53 -19.94
C ALA A 596 25.16 24.80 -18.64
N SER A 597 23.83 24.93 -18.71
CA SER A 597 22.94 25.14 -17.55
C SER A 597 22.59 23.85 -16.78
N ALA A 598 22.94 22.68 -17.29
CA ALA A 598 22.59 21.40 -16.66
C ALA A 598 23.64 20.92 -15.63
N SER A 599 24.77 21.62 -15.50
CA SER A 599 25.85 21.26 -14.57
C SER A 599 25.76 21.91 -13.19
N ASP A 600 24.89 22.92 -13.01
CA ASP A 600 24.86 23.73 -11.77
C ASP A 600 23.75 23.34 -10.78
N ASP A 601 22.83 22.43 -11.15
CA ASP A 601 21.68 22.10 -10.29
C ASP A 601 21.90 20.89 -9.34
N ASP A 602 23.02 20.15 -9.48
CA ASP A 602 23.25 18.94 -8.67
C ASP A 602 24.11 19.17 -7.40
N ASP A 603 24.65 20.39 -7.16
CA ASP A 603 25.54 20.67 -6.00
C ASP A 603 24.83 21.28 -4.77
N ASP A 604 23.49 21.50 -4.81
CA ASP A 604 22.77 22.22 -3.74
C ASP A 604 21.90 21.31 -2.83
N ASP A 605 21.97 19.98 -2.99
CA ASP A 605 21.22 19.02 -2.14
C ASP A 605 22.06 18.37 -1.01
N SER A 606 23.18 18.99 -0.63
CA SER A 606 23.97 18.57 0.54
C SER A 606 24.11 19.67 1.58
N ASP A 607 23.00 20.19 2.14
CA ASP A 607 22.98 20.88 3.45
C ASP A 607 21.55 21.41 3.69
N ASP A 608 20.69 20.58 4.39
CA ASP A 608 19.80 20.99 5.48
C ASP A 608 18.92 19.78 5.94
#